data_127af0f3b9dc9a390ca2c45208de919c
#
_entry.id   127af0f3b9dc9a390ca2c45208de919c
#
_cell.length_a   1.000
_cell.length_b   1.000
_cell.length_c   1.000
_cell.angle_alpha   90.00
_cell.angle_beta   90.00
_cell.angle_gamma   90.00
#
_symmetry.space_group_name_H-M   'P 1'
#
loop_
_entity.id
_entity.type
_entity.pdbx_description
1 polymer ?
#
loop_
_entity_poly.entity_id
_entity_poly.type
_entity_poly.pdbx_seq_one_letter_code
_entity_poly.pdbx_strand_id
1 'polypeptide(L)'
;MASMLFQFRLAGASSVSLAGDFNGWSTVSHPMEGQDDGLWSIEVDLSPGRQEYKFFVDGQQWWNDPEAPTVPNLWGTENSYVEVSGERPS
;
A
#
# COMPACT_ATOMS: atom_id res chain seq x y z
N MET A 1 12.71 -10.02 6.86
CA MET A 1 11.58 -9.50 6.08
C MET A 1 10.30 -10.16 6.54
N ALA A 2 9.23 -9.44 6.46
CA ALA A 2 7.94 -9.94 6.88
C ALA A 2 6.93 -9.76 5.76
N SER A 3 6.10 -10.76 5.58
CA SER A 3 5.04 -10.71 4.56
C SER A 3 3.86 -9.91 5.12
N MET A 4 3.43 -8.90 4.38
CA MET A 4 2.33 -8.03 4.76
C MET A 4 1.24 -8.10 3.72
N LEU A 5 0.00 -8.28 4.16
CA LEU A 5 -1.15 -8.28 3.28
C LEU A 5 -1.77 -6.89 3.26
N PHE A 6 -1.83 -6.28 2.08
CA PHE A 6 -2.48 -4.99 1.90
C PHE A 6 -3.82 -5.22 1.23
N GLN A 7 -4.86 -4.61 1.80
CA GLN A 7 -6.20 -4.73 1.27
C GLN A 7 -6.84 -3.36 1.17
N PHE A 8 -7.57 -3.14 0.09
CA PHE A 8 -8.22 -1.86 -0.16
C PHE A 8 -9.54 -2.13 -0.87
N ARG A 9 -10.62 -1.64 -0.30
CA ARG A 9 -11.94 -1.85 -0.89
C ARG A 9 -12.41 -0.56 -1.53
N LEU A 10 -12.63 -0.62 -2.84
CA LEU A 10 -13.11 0.54 -3.59
C LEU A 10 -13.94 0.05 -4.76
N ALA A 11 -15.25 0.20 -4.66
CA ALA A 11 -16.14 -0.19 -5.74
C ALA A 11 -15.93 0.72 -6.96
N GLY A 12 -15.97 0.14 -8.13
CA GLY A 12 -15.86 0.91 -9.37
C GLY A 12 -14.47 1.16 -9.86
N ALA A 13 -13.43 0.78 -9.10
CA ALA A 13 -12.06 0.95 -9.58
C ALA A 13 -11.75 -0.10 -10.65
N SER A 14 -11.03 0.32 -11.67
CA SER A 14 -10.59 -0.59 -12.74
C SER A 14 -9.21 -1.17 -12.48
N SER A 15 -8.36 -0.44 -11.76
CA SER A 15 -7.04 -0.94 -11.40
C SER A 15 -6.57 -0.25 -10.12
N VAL A 16 -5.79 -0.97 -9.33
CA VAL A 16 -5.18 -0.42 -8.13
C VAL A 16 -3.77 -0.96 -8.04
N SER A 17 -2.81 -0.09 -7.78
CA SER A 17 -1.42 -0.48 -7.55
C SER A 17 -1.00 0.01 -6.18
N LEU A 18 -0.06 -0.70 -5.56
CA LEU A 18 0.50 -0.31 -4.28
C LEU A 18 1.86 0.35 -4.53
N ALA A 19 2.00 1.57 -4.07
CA ALA A 19 3.26 2.31 -4.20
C ALA A 19 3.72 2.76 -2.81
N GLY A 20 5.02 2.67 -2.55
CA GLY A 20 5.53 3.04 -1.26
C GLY A 20 7.04 2.99 -1.22
N ASP A 21 7.56 3.17 0.00
CA ASP A 21 9.02 3.18 0.22
C ASP A 21 9.69 1.93 -0.29
N PHE A 22 9.01 0.80 -0.22
CA PHE A 22 9.59 -0.50 -0.55
C PHE A 22 9.81 -0.71 -2.05
N ASN A 23 9.18 0.09 -2.90
CA ASN A 23 9.37 -0.04 -4.36
C ASN A 23 9.70 1.28 -5.03
N GLY A 24 10.22 2.25 -4.26
CA GLY A 24 10.59 3.54 -4.82
C GLY A 24 9.40 4.33 -5.31
N TRP A 25 8.23 4.07 -4.75
CA TRP A 25 6.96 4.74 -5.11
C TRP A 25 6.56 4.48 -6.56
N SER A 26 6.93 3.30 -7.07
CA SER A 26 6.54 2.89 -8.41
C SER A 26 5.05 2.63 -8.48
N THR A 27 4.40 3.18 -9.51
CA THR A 27 2.97 2.99 -9.70
C THR A 27 2.65 1.77 -10.56
N VAL A 28 3.67 1.01 -10.97
CA VAL A 28 3.47 -0.12 -11.86
C VAL A 28 4.07 -1.43 -11.36
N SER A 29 4.94 -1.38 -10.34
CA SER A 29 5.66 -2.59 -9.89
C SER A 29 4.79 -3.55 -9.10
N HIS A 30 3.77 -3.06 -8.40
CA HIS A 30 2.96 -3.89 -7.50
C HIS A 30 1.48 -3.71 -7.78
N PRO A 31 0.99 -4.22 -8.93
CA PRO A 31 -0.45 -4.16 -9.20
C PRO A 31 -1.18 -5.10 -8.24
N MET A 32 -2.27 -4.62 -7.69
CA MET A 32 -3.09 -5.40 -6.78
C MET A 32 -4.10 -6.22 -7.55
N GLU A 33 -4.56 -7.30 -6.94
CA GLU A 33 -5.57 -8.15 -7.53
C GLU A 33 -6.94 -7.74 -7.05
N GLY A 34 -7.85 -7.52 -7.97
CA GLY A 34 -9.21 -7.14 -7.65
C GLY A 34 -10.14 -8.33 -7.66
N GLN A 35 -11.12 -8.30 -6.78
CA GLN A 35 -12.16 -9.32 -6.69
C GLN A 35 -13.50 -8.70 -7.01
N ASP A 36 -14.50 -9.56 -7.24
CA ASP A 36 -15.80 -9.11 -7.71
C ASP A 36 -16.50 -8.15 -6.77
N ASP A 37 -16.20 -8.22 -5.49
CA ASP A 37 -16.86 -7.38 -4.50
C ASP A 37 -16.14 -6.05 -4.25
N GLY A 38 -15.21 -5.70 -5.10
CA GLY A 38 -14.49 -4.43 -4.96
C GLY A 38 -13.29 -4.47 -4.04
N LEU A 39 -12.91 -5.64 -3.56
CA LEU A 39 -11.74 -5.78 -2.70
C LEU A 39 -10.49 -5.99 -3.56
N TRP A 40 -9.47 -5.19 -3.30
CA TRP A 40 -8.16 -5.30 -3.94
C TRP A 40 -7.16 -5.73 -2.89
N SER A 41 -6.25 -6.61 -3.25
CA SER A 41 -5.28 -7.13 -2.30
C SER A 41 -3.96 -7.46 -2.96
N ILE A 42 -2.90 -7.43 -2.14
CA ILE A 42 -1.58 -7.87 -2.55
C ILE A 42 -0.78 -8.22 -1.30
N GLU A 43 0.08 -9.20 -1.42
CA GLU A 43 0.98 -9.58 -0.35
C GLU A 43 2.39 -9.21 -0.75
N VAL A 44 3.10 -8.51 0.13
CA VAL A 44 4.44 -7.99 -0.16
C VAL A 44 5.35 -8.27 1.02
N ASP A 45 6.58 -8.69 0.73
CA ASP A 45 7.60 -8.86 1.75
C ASP A 45 8.27 -7.50 2.00
N LEU A 46 8.28 -7.07 3.25
CA LEU A 46 8.81 -5.76 3.62
C LEU A 46 9.92 -5.90 4.65
N SER A 47 10.88 -4.98 4.57
CA SER A 47 11.93 -4.86 5.57
C SER A 47 11.35 -4.28 6.86
N PRO A 48 11.99 -4.56 8.01
CA PRO A 48 11.54 -3.99 9.28
C PRO A 48 11.60 -2.47 9.27
N GLY A 49 10.73 -1.86 10.06
CA GLY A 49 10.65 -0.43 10.23
C GLY A 49 9.36 0.13 9.68
N ARG A 50 9.27 1.44 9.65
CA ARG A 50 8.08 2.09 9.13
C ARG A 50 8.17 2.17 7.61
N GLN A 51 7.12 1.66 6.95
CA GLN A 51 7.00 1.69 5.50
C GLN A 51 5.80 2.56 5.15
N GLU A 52 6.03 3.62 4.41
CA GLU A 52 4.95 4.51 3.97
C GLU A 52 4.47 4.08 2.60
N TYR A 53 3.16 4.21 2.37
CA TYR A 53 2.57 3.73 1.13
C TYR A 53 1.27 4.46 0.83
N LYS A 54 0.83 4.34 -0.43
CA LYS A 54 -0.50 4.78 -0.86
C LYS A 54 -0.98 3.83 -1.96
N PHE A 55 -2.26 3.91 -2.26
CA PHE A 55 -2.85 3.17 -3.37
C PHE A 55 -2.97 4.11 -4.57
N PHE A 56 -2.58 3.64 -5.74
CA PHE A 56 -2.69 4.39 -6.97
C PHE A 56 -3.80 3.78 -7.80
N VAL A 57 -4.89 4.53 -8.00
CA VAL A 57 -6.14 4.00 -8.51
C VAL A 57 -6.38 4.49 -9.93
N ASP A 58 -6.70 3.56 -10.83
CA ASP A 58 -7.08 3.83 -12.22
C ASP A 58 -6.02 4.63 -12.98
N GLY A 59 -4.77 4.52 -12.54
CA GLY A 59 -3.67 5.20 -13.19
C GLY A 59 -3.64 6.70 -13.00
N GLN A 60 -4.42 7.23 -12.06
CA GLN A 60 -4.49 8.70 -11.94
C GLN A 60 -4.79 9.24 -10.54
N GLN A 61 -5.26 8.43 -9.60
CA GLN A 61 -5.67 8.93 -8.29
C GLN A 61 -4.88 8.28 -7.17
N TRP A 62 -4.45 9.07 -6.21
CA TRP A 62 -3.77 8.59 -5.03
C TRP A 62 -4.74 8.53 -3.86
N TRP A 63 -4.77 7.37 -3.20
CA TRP A 63 -5.65 7.15 -2.05
C TRP A 63 -4.84 6.64 -0.89
N ASN A 64 -5.14 7.17 0.29
CA ASN A 64 -4.61 6.60 1.53
C ASN A 64 -5.43 5.39 1.94
N ASP A 65 -4.79 4.54 2.75
CA ASP A 65 -5.47 3.38 3.32
C ASP A 65 -6.36 3.88 4.46
N PRO A 66 -7.68 3.71 4.36
CA PRO A 66 -8.57 4.22 5.41
C PRO A 66 -8.43 3.48 6.74
N GLU A 67 -7.76 2.32 6.72
CA GLU A 67 -7.58 1.51 7.92
C GLU A 67 -6.21 1.67 8.55
N ALA A 68 -5.39 2.58 8.04
CA ALA A 68 -4.03 2.75 8.51
C ALA A 68 -3.81 4.16 9.05
N PRO A 69 -2.87 4.32 9.97
CA PRO A 69 -2.46 5.66 10.39
C PRO A 69 -1.71 6.37 9.27
N THR A 70 -1.66 7.68 9.32
CA THR A 70 -1.01 8.48 8.31
C THR A 70 0.01 9.43 8.93
N VAL A 71 0.95 9.86 8.09
CA VAL A 71 1.94 10.88 8.46
C VAL A 71 2.01 11.91 7.34
N PRO A 72 2.34 13.17 7.68
CA PRO A 72 2.49 14.19 6.64
C PRO A 72 3.64 13.86 5.70
N ASN A 73 3.49 14.22 4.44
CA ASN A 73 4.56 14.05 3.46
C ASN A 73 5.01 15.41 2.94
N LEU A 74 6.01 15.40 2.06
CA LEU A 74 6.62 16.63 1.56
C LEU A 74 5.73 17.39 0.59
N TRP A 75 4.65 16.75 0.13
CA TRP A 75 3.79 17.32 -0.92
C TRP A 75 2.58 18.03 -0.35
N GLY A 76 2.48 18.13 0.98
CA GLY A 76 1.34 18.78 1.62
C GLY A 76 0.15 17.86 1.81
N THR A 77 0.32 16.57 1.57
CA THR A 77 -0.71 15.57 1.83
C THR A 77 -0.18 14.60 2.89
N GLU A 78 -0.75 13.42 2.97
CA GLU A 78 -0.35 12.42 3.94
C GLU A 78 -0.12 11.09 3.26
N ASN A 79 0.80 10.31 3.81
CA ASN A 79 1.00 8.92 3.40
C ASN A 79 0.48 8.00 4.48
N SER A 80 -0.10 6.89 4.09
CA SER A 80 -0.39 5.79 5.01
C SER A 80 0.91 5.12 5.40
N TYR A 81 0.96 4.48 6.57
CA TYR A 81 2.16 3.75 6.94
C TYR A 81 1.82 2.49 7.71
N VAL A 82 2.76 1.55 7.70
CA VAL A 82 2.69 0.34 8.49
C VAL A 82 4.02 0.16 9.19
N GLU A 83 3.96 -0.31 10.44
CA GLU A 83 5.16 -0.65 11.20
C GLU A 83 5.43 -2.13 11.03
N VAL A 84 6.53 -2.45 10.38
CA VAL A 84 6.89 -3.83 10.13
C VAL A 84 7.85 -4.25 11.23
N SER A 85 7.48 -5.27 11.99
CA SER A 85 8.31 -5.79 13.06
C SER A 85 9.56 -6.44 12.50
N GLY A 86 10.65 -6.30 13.24
CA GLY A 86 11.86 -6.99 12.87
C GLY A 86 11.61 -8.49 12.90
N GLU A 87 12.20 -9.18 11.91
CA GLU A 87 12.10 -10.60 11.85
C GLU A 87 12.79 -11.21 13.04
N ARG A 88 12.16 -12.20 13.62
CA ARG A 88 12.66 -12.79 14.84
C ARG A 88 13.07 -14.22 14.57
N PRO A 89 14.35 -14.48 14.43
CA PRO A 89 14.75 -15.88 14.47
C PRO A 89 14.43 -16.40 15.85
N SER A 90 13.77 -17.43 15.90
CA SER A 90 13.30 -17.95 17.18
C SER A 90 14.24 -18.97 17.70
#